data_d7ef74ae9e6cc3f35f81c175cc6dafc1
#
_entry.id   d7ef74ae9e6cc3f35f81c175cc6dafc1
#
_cell.length_a   1.000
_cell.length_b   1.000
_cell.length_c   1.000
_cell.angle_alpha   90.00
_cell.angle_beta   90.00
_cell.angle_gamma   90.00
#
_symmetry.space_group_name_H-M   'P 1'
#
loop_
_entity.id
_entity.type
_entity.pdbx_description
1 polymer ?
#
loop_
_entity_poly.entity_id
_entity_poly.type
_entity_poly.pdbx_seq_one_letter_code
_entity_poly.pdbx_strand_id
1 'polypeptide(L)'
;NGEPGAARVLYQQLGRPDLSDVRRAALHNELHNYPSPQALKLADKDLSHESPLVRQAAIASIVGLVPSGQRTLLLGPLLEDEQQSVRVAAANALLGLSPDTLGLYFGPLQQVLDEYAKYLKAQPESAEGWIQLARLYIHSALLPEAQHALEQALRLDPDNLPAVVARIELLDKQGKVDDSRQVLATQLQAHPDSAYLQHALGMWLLHHGERAYALLGLSKAVELEPDNQDYRYDLATTLHDQDELEAAQRQLEEIIQRHPANRKARVLLVNYWKESGQL
;
A
#
# COMPACT_ATOMS: atom_id res chain seq x y z
N ASN A 1 3.08 -7.82 -19.59
CA ASN A 1 3.79 -9.03 -19.15
C ASN A 1 5.31 -8.95 -19.34
N GLY A 2 5.91 -7.74 -19.27
CA GLY A 2 7.36 -7.58 -19.37
C GLY A 2 7.97 -7.76 -20.76
N GLU A 3 7.18 -8.06 -21.77
CA GLU A 3 7.66 -8.23 -23.15
C GLU A 3 8.05 -6.89 -23.80
N PRO A 4 9.02 -6.88 -24.73
CA PRO A 4 9.33 -5.70 -25.53
C PRO A 4 8.08 -5.16 -26.25
N GLY A 5 7.78 -3.87 -26.04
CA GLY A 5 6.60 -3.23 -26.63
C GLY A 5 5.31 -3.31 -25.81
N ALA A 6 5.27 -4.02 -24.66
CA ALA A 6 4.09 -4.10 -23.81
C ALA A 6 3.60 -2.71 -23.33
N ALA A 7 4.51 -1.81 -22.98
CA ALA A 7 4.19 -0.42 -22.62
C ALA A 7 3.43 0.30 -23.74
N ARG A 8 3.90 0.18 -24.98
CA ARG A 8 3.25 0.81 -26.14
C ARG A 8 1.83 0.30 -26.34
N VAL A 9 1.62 -1.01 -26.22
CA VAL A 9 0.29 -1.63 -26.34
C VAL A 9 -0.62 -1.15 -25.22
N LEU A 10 -0.13 -1.10 -23.96
CA LEU A 10 -0.88 -0.59 -22.81
C LEU A 10 -1.34 0.86 -23.04
N TYR A 11 -0.43 1.74 -23.46
CA TYR A 11 -0.76 3.14 -23.71
C TYR A 11 -1.74 3.33 -24.88
N GLN A 12 -1.59 2.55 -25.96
CA GLN A 12 -2.53 2.55 -27.09
C GLN A 12 -3.92 2.10 -26.65
N GLN A 13 -4.02 1.06 -25.82
CA GLN A 13 -5.30 0.59 -25.29
C GLN A 13 -5.97 1.65 -24.40
N LEU A 14 -5.23 2.24 -23.44
CA LEU A 14 -5.76 3.31 -22.57
C LEU A 14 -6.12 4.58 -23.35
N GLY A 15 -5.50 4.84 -24.49
CA GLY A 15 -5.83 5.96 -25.36
C GLY A 15 -7.13 5.82 -26.13
N ARG A 16 -7.73 4.62 -26.19
CA ARG A 16 -8.97 4.35 -26.95
C ARG A 16 -10.18 4.97 -26.26
N PRO A 17 -11.04 5.69 -27.01
CA PRO A 17 -12.26 6.26 -26.44
C PRO A 17 -13.38 5.23 -26.22
N ASP A 18 -13.35 4.10 -26.96
CA ASP A 18 -14.36 3.03 -26.92
C ASP A 18 -14.08 1.93 -25.89
N LEU A 19 -13.11 2.14 -25.01
CA LEU A 19 -12.74 1.18 -23.98
C LEU A 19 -13.78 1.18 -22.85
N SER A 20 -14.30 0.01 -22.46
CA SER A 20 -15.21 -0.08 -21.33
C SER A 20 -14.53 0.35 -20.02
N ASP A 21 -15.29 0.93 -19.08
CA ASP A 21 -14.78 1.43 -17.81
C ASP A 21 -14.04 0.37 -17.00
N VAL A 22 -14.62 -0.85 -16.94
CA VAL A 22 -13.99 -1.98 -16.22
C VAL A 22 -12.63 -2.34 -16.83
N ARG A 23 -12.54 -2.38 -18.17
CA ARG A 23 -11.28 -2.68 -18.83
C ARG A 23 -10.28 -1.55 -18.69
N ARG A 24 -10.72 -0.28 -18.75
CA ARG A 24 -9.90 0.90 -18.53
C ARG A 24 -9.32 0.89 -17.12
N ALA A 25 -10.14 0.66 -16.11
CA ALA A 25 -9.70 0.54 -14.72
C ALA A 25 -8.69 -0.61 -14.52
N ALA A 26 -8.93 -1.78 -15.12
CA ALA A 26 -7.99 -2.90 -15.06
C ALA A 26 -6.63 -2.56 -15.70
N LEU A 27 -6.61 -1.81 -16.82
CA LEU A 27 -5.35 -1.39 -17.45
C LEU A 27 -4.59 -0.35 -16.62
N HIS A 28 -5.29 0.49 -15.85
CA HIS A 28 -4.65 1.40 -14.91
C HIS A 28 -3.84 0.66 -13.84
N ASN A 29 -4.28 -0.50 -13.37
CA ASN A 29 -3.56 -1.30 -12.39
C ASN A 29 -2.18 -1.78 -12.89
N GLU A 30 -1.99 -1.84 -14.22
CA GLU A 30 -0.70 -2.21 -14.82
C GLU A 30 0.20 -0.99 -15.13
N LEU A 31 -0.34 0.22 -15.08
CA LEU A 31 0.33 1.41 -15.60
C LEU A 31 1.59 1.77 -14.81
N HIS A 32 1.60 1.51 -13.50
CA HIS A 32 2.76 1.75 -12.64
C HIS A 32 3.98 0.90 -13.01
N ASN A 33 3.79 -0.24 -13.71
CA ASN A 33 4.88 -1.08 -14.21
C ASN A 33 5.61 -0.47 -15.41
N TYR A 34 5.02 0.56 -16.04
CA TYR A 34 5.54 1.18 -17.26
C TYR A 34 5.55 2.72 -17.14
N PRO A 35 6.27 3.30 -16.14
CA PRO A 35 6.25 4.74 -15.94
C PRO A 35 6.94 5.48 -17.10
N SER A 36 6.28 6.55 -17.53
CA SER A 36 6.75 7.48 -18.54
C SER A 36 5.93 8.78 -18.47
N PRO A 37 6.35 9.86 -19.12
CA PRO A 37 5.50 11.03 -19.25
C PRO A 37 4.15 10.74 -19.90
N GLN A 38 4.08 9.76 -20.81
CA GLN A 38 2.83 9.33 -21.44
C GLN A 38 1.94 8.58 -20.45
N ALA A 39 2.49 7.69 -19.62
CA ALA A 39 1.74 7.01 -18.57
C ALA A 39 1.12 8.01 -17.59
N LEU A 40 1.90 8.99 -17.14
CA LEU A 40 1.40 10.05 -16.26
C LEU A 40 0.27 10.85 -16.92
N LYS A 41 0.43 11.23 -18.18
CA LYS A 41 -0.61 11.96 -18.94
C LYS A 41 -1.91 11.17 -19.08
N LEU A 42 -1.83 9.85 -19.29
CA LEU A 42 -3.01 8.97 -19.37
C LEU A 42 -3.70 8.87 -18.01
N ALA A 43 -2.94 8.69 -16.92
CA ALA A 43 -3.49 8.66 -15.58
C ALA A 43 -4.13 9.98 -15.18
N ASP A 44 -3.47 11.10 -15.42
CA ASP A 44 -3.96 12.45 -15.13
C ASP A 44 -5.28 12.74 -15.87
N LYS A 45 -5.36 12.40 -17.16
CA LYS A 45 -6.58 12.54 -17.94
C LYS A 45 -7.76 11.78 -17.32
N ASP A 46 -7.53 10.56 -16.88
CA ASP A 46 -8.58 9.68 -16.35
C ASP A 46 -8.95 9.99 -14.88
N LEU A 47 -8.24 10.90 -14.19
CA LEU A 47 -8.69 11.50 -12.93
C LEU A 47 -10.01 12.29 -13.08
N SER A 48 -10.32 12.75 -14.28
CA SER A 48 -11.58 13.47 -14.61
C SER A 48 -12.57 12.63 -15.40
N HIS A 49 -12.40 11.31 -15.44
CA HIS A 49 -13.30 10.42 -16.18
C HIS A 49 -14.70 10.38 -15.56
N GLU A 50 -15.76 10.22 -16.36
CA GLU A 50 -17.15 10.16 -15.89
C GLU A 50 -17.37 9.03 -14.88
N SER A 51 -16.75 7.87 -15.10
CA SER A 51 -16.88 6.70 -14.23
C SER A 51 -16.03 6.83 -12.96
N PRO A 52 -16.63 6.73 -11.75
CA PRO A 52 -15.90 6.72 -10.49
C PRO A 52 -14.89 5.56 -10.38
N LEU A 53 -15.22 4.41 -10.99
CA LEU A 53 -14.32 3.25 -11.05
C LEU A 53 -13.01 3.60 -11.76
N VAL A 54 -13.09 4.33 -12.86
CA VAL A 54 -11.91 4.76 -13.61
C VAL A 54 -11.14 5.82 -12.86
N ARG A 55 -11.81 6.80 -12.23
CA ARG A 55 -11.14 7.80 -11.39
C ARG A 55 -10.35 7.17 -10.24
N GLN A 56 -10.93 6.18 -9.54
CA GLN A 56 -10.22 5.44 -8.48
C GLN A 56 -8.98 4.69 -9.01
N ALA A 57 -9.12 4.02 -10.16
CA ALA A 57 -8.00 3.33 -10.79
C ALA A 57 -6.91 4.30 -11.25
N ALA A 58 -7.28 5.48 -11.75
CA ALA A 58 -6.35 6.54 -12.09
C ALA A 58 -5.60 7.08 -10.86
N ILE A 59 -6.28 7.26 -9.72
CA ILE A 59 -5.64 7.60 -8.44
C ILE A 59 -4.57 6.56 -8.08
N ALA A 60 -4.89 5.27 -8.18
CA ALA A 60 -3.93 4.20 -7.91
C ALA A 60 -2.73 4.24 -8.85
N SER A 61 -2.94 4.57 -10.14
CA SER A 61 -1.85 4.80 -11.10
C SER A 61 -0.95 5.97 -10.67
N ILE A 62 -1.53 7.11 -10.28
CA ILE A 62 -0.76 8.27 -9.79
C ILE A 62 0.07 7.89 -8.57
N VAL A 63 -0.48 7.11 -7.64
CA VAL A 63 0.27 6.61 -6.47
C VAL A 63 1.51 5.80 -6.88
N GLY A 64 1.40 4.99 -7.92
CA GLY A 64 2.53 4.22 -8.44
C GLY A 64 3.52 4.99 -9.33
N LEU A 65 3.09 6.11 -9.91
CA LEU A 65 3.89 6.89 -10.87
C LEU A 65 4.54 8.13 -10.26
N VAL A 66 3.95 8.70 -9.20
CA VAL A 66 4.33 10.01 -8.64
C VAL A 66 4.75 9.87 -7.17
N PRO A 67 5.91 10.41 -6.77
CA PRO A 67 6.33 10.43 -5.37
C PRO A 67 5.28 11.12 -4.47
N SER A 68 5.14 10.66 -3.22
CA SER A 68 4.10 11.12 -2.29
C SER A 68 4.03 12.64 -2.14
N GLY A 69 5.18 13.32 -1.97
CA GLY A 69 5.24 14.78 -1.83
C GLY A 69 4.78 15.58 -3.06
N GLN A 70 4.61 14.93 -4.21
CA GLN A 70 4.19 15.60 -5.46
C GLN A 70 2.74 15.29 -5.86
N ARG A 71 2.03 14.45 -5.09
CA ARG A 71 0.66 14.00 -5.42
C ARG A 71 -0.41 15.04 -5.14
N THR A 72 -0.14 16.00 -4.25
CA THR A 72 -1.14 16.95 -3.75
C THR A 72 -1.81 17.75 -4.86
N LEU A 73 -1.04 18.21 -5.86
CA LEU A 73 -1.60 18.99 -6.97
C LEU A 73 -2.54 18.18 -7.86
N LEU A 74 -2.27 16.89 -8.05
CA LEU A 74 -3.07 16.01 -8.90
C LEU A 74 -4.30 15.44 -8.16
N LEU A 75 -4.12 15.03 -6.92
CA LEU A 75 -5.12 14.27 -6.17
C LEU A 75 -5.92 15.12 -5.17
N GLY A 76 -5.39 16.27 -4.78
CA GLY A 76 -6.08 17.19 -3.86
C GLY A 76 -7.49 17.58 -4.32
N PRO A 77 -7.72 17.94 -5.60
CA PRO A 77 -9.07 18.26 -6.08
C PRO A 77 -10.08 17.11 -5.93
N LEU A 78 -9.62 15.84 -5.94
CA LEU A 78 -10.48 14.66 -5.79
C LEU A 78 -10.96 14.40 -4.36
N LEU A 79 -10.44 15.14 -3.37
CA LEU A 79 -11.01 15.19 -2.02
C LEU A 79 -12.41 15.82 -2.00
N GLU A 80 -12.78 16.56 -3.04
CA GLU A 80 -14.09 17.18 -3.21
C GLU A 80 -14.92 16.49 -4.32
N ASP A 81 -14.53 15.29 -4.74
CA ASP A 81 -15.27 14.49 -5.75
C ASP A 81 -16.71 14.20 -5.27
N GLU A 82 -17.66 14.19 -6.18
CA GLU A 82 -19.06 13.87 -5.90
C GLU A 82 -19.25 12.46 -5.29
N GLN A 83 -18.37 11.50 -5.64
CA GLN A 83 -18.45 10.13 -5.19
C GLN A 83 -17.56 9.89 -3.96
N GLN A 84 -18.15 9.42 -2.87
CA GLN A 84 -17.44 9.15 -1.62
C GLN A 84 -16.26 8.19 -1.81
N SER A 85 -16.41 7.14 -2.62
CA SER A 85 -15.35 6.16 -2.89
C SER A 85 -14.12 6.79 -3.54
N VAL A 86 -14.30 7.81 -4.39
CA VAL A 86 -13.20 8.57 -5.01
C VAL A 86 -12.55 9.49 -3.98
N ARG A 87 -13.35 10.21 -3.15
CA ARG A 87 -12.80 11.03 -2.06
C ARG A 87 -11.94 10.22 -1.10
N VAL A 88 -12.42 9.04 -0.69
CA VAL A 88 -11.68 8.13 0.21
C VAL A 88 -10.40 7.61 -0.44
N ALA A 89 -10.43 7.26 -1.74
CA ALA A 89 -9.24 6.85 -2.48
C ALA A 89 -8.19 7.98 -2.55
N ALA A 90 -8.62 9.21 -2.81
CA ALA A 90 -7.74 10.39 -2.81
C ALA A 90 -7.17 10.66 -1.40
N ALA A 91 -7.99 10.57 -0.35
CA ALA A 91 -7.53 10.71 1.02
C ALA A 91 -6.45 9.68 1.38
N ASN A 92 -6.66 8.40 1.02
CA ASN A 92 -5.67 7.35 1.20
C ASN A 92 -4.34 7.66 0.51
N ALA A 93 -4.40 8.18 -0.71
CA ALA A 93 -3.21 8.50 -1.51
C ALA A 93 -2.41 9.70 -0.98
N LEU A 94 -3.03 10.56 -0.17
CA LEU A 94 -2.45 11.77 0.43
C LEU A 94 -2.09 11.62 1.90
N LEU A 95 -2.33 10.44 2.48
CA LEU A 95 -2.01 10.17 3.87
C LEU A 95 -0.52 10.29 4.18
N GLY A 96 -0.24 10.73 5.41
CA GLY A 96 1.12 10.89 5.92
C GLY A 96 1.84 12.12 5.40
N LEU A 97 1.21 12.92 4.53
CA LEU A 97 1.76 14.22 4.12
C LEU A 97 1.58 15.26 5.22
N SER A 98 2.60 16.12 5.39
CA SER A 98 2.53 17.20 6.37
C SER A 98 1.45 18.22 6.00
N PRO A 99 0.90 18.97 6.98
CA PRO A 99 -0.04 20.05 6.72
C PRO A 99 0.49 21.08 5.72
N ASP A 100 1.79 21.38 5.78
CA ASP A 100 2.44 22.29 4.84
C ASP A 100 2.45 21.76 3.40
N THR A 101 2.67 20.45 3.22
CA THR A 101 2.63 19.81 1.90
C THR A 101 1.20 19.72 1.35
N LEU A 102 0.23 19.50 2.21
CA LEU A 102 -1.20 19.46 1.84
C LEU A 102 -1.74 20.85 1.54
N GLY A 103 -1.25 21.89 2.23
CA GLY A 103 -1.67 23.29 2.02
C GLY A 103 -3.19 23.44 2.09
N LEU A 104 -3.79 23.92 1.01
CA LEU A 104 -5.25 24.13 0.92
C LEU A 104 -6.08 22.84 1.08
N TYR A 105 -5.49 21.67 0.83
CA TYR A 105 -6.17 20.38 0.88
C TYR A 105 -6.16 19.72 2.27
N PHE A 106 -5.51 20.32 3.26
CA PHE A 106 -5.52 19.80 4.63
C PHE A 106 -6.94 19.76 5.22
N GLY A 107 -7.70 20.85 5.12
CA GLY A 107 -9.10 20.91 5.56
C GLY A 107 -10.01 19.92 4.83
N PRO A 108 -10.03 19.90 3.51
CA PRO A 108 -10.76 18.89 2.72
C PRO A 108 -10.41 17.45 3.09
N LEU A 109 -9.16 17.12 3.37
CA LEU A 109 -8.75 15.78 3.83
C LEU A 109 -9.43 15.43 5.18
N GLN A 110 -9.38 16.33 6.15
CA GLN A 110 -10.05 16.13 7.44
C GLN A 110 -11.56 15.95 7.28
N GLN A 111 -12.18 16.72 6.38
CA GLN A 111 -13.61 16.58 6.08
C GLN A 111 -13.95 15.21 5.52
N VAL A 112 -13.15 14.66 4.59
CA VAL A 112 -13.35 13.31 4.04
C VAL A 112 -13.30 12.26 5.15
N LEU A 113 -12.36 12.36 6.07
CA LEU A 113 -12.24 11.43 7.21
C LEU A 113 -13.48 11.51 8.12
N ASP A 114 -13.97 12.71 8.41
CA ASP A 114 -15.17 12.94 9.24
C ASP A 114 -16.44 12.40 8.56
N GLU A 115 -16.60 12.65 7.26
CA GLU A 115 -17.73 12.15 6.48
C GLU A 115 -17.71 10.62 6.43
N TYR A 116 -16.55 10.02 6.23
CA TYR A 116 -16.41 8.57 6.19
C TYR A 116 -16.70 7.93 7.54
N ALA A 117 -16.26 8.55 8.63
CA ALA A 117 -16.60 8.10 9.98
C ALA A 117 -18.11 8.15 10.24
N LYS A 118 -18.80 9.23 9.81
CA LYS A 118 -20.26 9.34 9.91
C LYS A 118 -20.98 8.26 9.09
N TYR A 119 -20.51 8.01 7.87
CA TYR A 119 -21.05 6.97 7.01
C TYR A 119 -20.92 5.57 7.66
N LEU A 120 -19.77 5.24 8.21
CA LEU A 120 -19.54 3.95 8.89
C LEU A 120 -20.38 3.80 10.16
N LYS A 121 -20.56 4.88 10.94
CA LYS A 121 -21.44 4.86 12.11
C LYS A 121 -22.91 4.63 11.73
N ALA A 122 -23.32 5.05 10.54
CA ALA A 122 -24.69 4.82 10.03
C ALA A 122 -24.86 3.41 9.44
N GLN A 123 -23.77 2.73 9.08
CA GLN A 123 -23.75 1.35 8.53
C GLN A 123 -22.68 0.52 9.26
N PRO A 124 -22.91 0.12 10.50
CA PRO A 124 -21.88 -0.38 11.41
C PRO A 124 -21.38 -1.82 11.11
N GLU A 125 -21.84 -2.48 10.04
CA GLU A 125 -21.63 -3.91 9.81
C GLU A 125 -20.35 -4.25 9.02
N SER A 126 -19.51 -3.27 8.63
CA SER A 126 -18.30 -3.49 7.84
C SER A 126 -17.03 -3.40 8.69
N ALA A 127 -16.51 -4.53 9.13
CA ALA A 127 -15.20 -4.59 9.81
C ALA A 127 -14.08 -3.99 8.94
N GLU A 128 -14.07 -4.29 7.64
CA GLU A 128 -13.08 -3.77 6.69
C GLU A 128 -13.12 -2.24 6.59
N GLY A 129 -14.31 -1.64 6.53
CA GLY A 129 -14.48 -0.19 6.51
C GLY A 129 -13.88 0.47 7.77
N TRP A 130 -14.12 -0.10 8.95
CA TRP A 130 -13.54 0.37 10.21
C TRP A 130 -12.02 0.23 10.25
N ILE A 131 -11.45 -0.85 9.67
CA ILE A 131 -10.00 -1.04 9.58
C ILE A 131 -9.38 0.02 8.69
N GLN A 132 -9.97 0.28 7.54
CA GLN A 132 -9.49 1.33 6.62
C GLN A 132 -9.49 2.70 7.31
N LEU A 133 -10.56 3.04 8.00
CA LEU A 133 -10.64 4.29 8.75
C LEU A 133 -9.59 4.35 9.87
N ALA A 134 -9.38 3.25 10.60
CA ALA A 134 -8.35 3.18 11.64
C ALA A 134 -6.95 3.46 11.08
N ARG A 135 -6.60 2.85 9.94
CA ARG A 135 -5.33 3.10 9.27
C ARG A 135 -5.18 4.56 8.84
N LEU A 136 -6.25 5.16 8.30
CA LEU A 136 -6.26 6.58 7.98
C LEU A 136 -5.95 7.44 9.21
N TYR A 137 -6.60 7.17 10.33
CA TYR A 137 -6.39 7.89 11.59
C TYR A 137 -4.99 7.65 12.18
N ILE A 138 -4.44 6.44 12.11
CA ILE A 138 -3.07 6.14 12.55
C ILE A 138 -2.06 6.99 11.76
N HIS A 139 -2.21 7.04 10.43
CA HIS A 139 -1.32 7.84 9.58
C HIS A 139 -1.48 9.35 9.78
N SER A 140 -2.65 9.79 10.18
CA SER A 140 -2.93 11.20 10.50
C SER A 140 -2.61 11.57 11.95
N ALA A 141 -2.03 10.65 12.73
CA ALA A 141 -1.75 10.80 14.17
C ALA A 141 -2.99 11.07 15.03
N LEU A 142 -4.18 10.73 14.55
CA LEU A 142 -5.45 10.81 15.28
C LEU A 142 -5.67 9.50 16.06
N LEU A 143 -4.80 9.27 17.08
CA LEU A 143 -4.71 7.98 17.76
C LEU A 143 -5.94 7.58 18.56
N PRO A 144 -6.66 8.50 19.25
CA PRO A 144 -7.92 8.16 19.93
C PRO A 144 -9.01 7.70 18.95
N GLU A 145 -9.13 8.36 17.81
CA GLU A 145 -10.08 8.03 16.74
C GLU A 145 -9.72 6.68 16.11
N ALA A 146 -8.44 6.42 15.91
CA ALA A 146 -7.94 5.13 15.40
C ALA A 146 -8.28 3.99 16.37
N GLN A 147 -8.10 4.20 17.67
CA GLN A 147 -8.45 3.22 18.70
C GLN A 147 -9.94 2.88 18.65
N HIS A 148 -10.80 3.90 18.61
CA HIS A 148 -12.25 3.69 18.51
C HIS A 148 -12.63 2.88 17.25
N ALA A 149 -12.05 3.22 16.10
CA ALA A 149 -12.33 2.50 14.86
C ALA A 149 -11.91 1.02 14.94
N LEU A 150 -10.74 0.72 15.52
CA LEU A 150 -10.28 -0.66 15.72
C LEU A 150 -11.14 -1.44 16.70
N GLU A 151 -11.62 -0.80 17.76
CA GLU A 151 -12.57 -1.41 18.71
C GLU A 151 -13.87 -1.81 17.99
N GLN A 152 -14.38 -0.97 17.08
CA GLN A 152 -15.55 -1.33 16.27
C GLN A 152 -15.25 -2.50 15.32
N ALA A 153 -14.10 -2.48 14.63
CA ALA A 153 -13.70 -3.57 13.74
C ALA A 153 -13.60 -4.92 14.47
N LEU A 154 -12.90 -4.95 15.61
CA LEU A 154 -12.68 -6.16 16.41
C LEU A 154 -13.94 -6.63 17.15
N ARG A 155 -14.91 -5.74 17.40
CA ARG A 155 -16.22 -6.13 17.90
C ARG A 155 -17.03 -6.92 16.85
N LEU A 156 -16.90 -6.57 15.59
CA LEU A 156 -17.56 -7.24 14.46
C LEU A 156 -16.87 -8.55 14.09
N ASP A 157 -15.55 -8.56 14.12
CA ASP A 157 -14.73 -9.73 13.78
C ASP A 157 -13.49 -9.77 14.71
N PRO A 158 -13.59 -10.47 15.86
CA PRO A 158 -12.52 -10.52 16.87
C PRO A 158 -11.21 -11.14 16.38
N ASP A 159 -11.28 -12.02 15.38
CA ASP A 159 -10.13 -12.76 14.82
C ASP A 159 -9.60 -12.13 13.52
N ASN A 160 -10.02 -10.90 13.21
CA ASN A 160 -9.60 -10.19 11.99
C ASN A 160 -8.12 -9.81 12.08
N LEU A 161 -7.26 -10.55 11.39
CA LEU A 161 -5.80 -10.32 11.42
C LEU A 161 -5.38 -8.92 10.93
N PRO A 162 -5.95 -8.35 9.85
CA PRO A 162 -5.70 -6.96 9.48
C PRO A 162 -6.02 -5.94 10.58
N ALA A 163 -7.10 -6.12 11.34
CA ALA A 163 -7.44 -5.26 12.47
C ALA A 163 -6.46 -5.43 13.64
N VAL A 164 -6.05 -6.68 13.91
CA VAL A 164 -5.04 -6.98 14.94
C VAL A 164 -3.71 -6.32 14.60
N VAL A 165 -3.24 -6.41 13.36
CA VAL A 165 -1.97 -5.79 12.93
C VAL A 165 -2.06 -4.25 12.99
N ALA A 166 -3.18 -3.66 12.60
CA ALA A 166 -3.41 -2.22 12.76
C ALA A 166 -3.41 -1.80 14.24
N ARG A 167 -3.91 -2.65 15.16
CA ARG A 167 -3.82 -2.41 16.60
C ARG A 167 -2.39 -2.46 17.13
N ILE A 168 -1.57 -3.38 16.62
CA ILE A 168 -0.14 -3.45 16.96
C ILE A 168 0.56 -2.15 16.55
N GLU A 169 0.31 -1.67 15.32
CA GLU A 169 0.84 -0.40 14.83
C GLU A 169 0.37 0.79 15.69
N LEU A 170 -0.91 0.83 16.08
CA LEU A 170 -1.45 1.87 16.95
C LEU A 170 -0.75 1.88 18.32
N LEU A 171 -0.56 0.70 18.93
CA LEU A 171 0.13 0.57 20.21
C LEU A 171 1.58 1.08 20.15
N ASP A 172 2.29 0.76 19.06
CA ASP A 172 3.64 1.28 18.82
C ASP A 172 3.66 2.80 18.73
N LYS A 173 2.73 3.39 17.96
CA LYS A 173 2.60 4.85 17.85
C LYS A 173 2.21 5.53 19.17
N GLN A 174 1.55 4.82 20.06
CA GLN A 174 1.27 5.28 21.44
C GLN A 174 2.47 5.09 22.38
N GLY A 175 3.58 4.53 21.92
CA GLY A 175 4.75 4.19 22.75
C GLY A 175 4.55 2.96 23.64
N LYS A 176 3.48 2.18 23.43
CA LYS A 176 3.15 0.96 24.21
C LYS A 176 3.78 -0.28 23.58
N VAL A 177 5.12 -0.29 23.48
CA VAL A 177 5.88 -1.33 22.76
C VAL A 177 5.69 -2.72 23.37
N ASP A 178 5.63 -2.83 24.71
CA ASP A 178 5.43 -4.12 25.37
C ASP A 178 4.03 -4.69 25.10
N ASP A 179 3.01 -3.84 25.04
CA ASP A 179 1.64 -4.24 24.68
C ASP A 179 1.58 -4.68 23.21
N SER A 180 2.22 -3.96 22.29
CA SER A 180 2.26 -4.35 20.87
C SER A 180 2.95 -5.70 20.67
N ARG A 181 4.09 -5.92 21.36
CA ARG A 181 4.80 -7.20 21.37
C ARG A 181 3.93 -8.34 21.89
N GLN A 182 3.22 -8.11 23.01
CA GLN A 182 2.35 -9.12 23.62
C GLN A 182 1.20 -9.52 22.70
N VAL A 183 0.56 -8.55 22.04
CA VAL A 183 -0.51 -8.81 21.07
C VAL A 183 0.02 -9.65 19.90
N LEU A 184 1.15 -9.26 19.32
CA LEU A 184 1.78 -9.96 18.21
C LEU A 184 2.17 -11.41 18.59
N ALA A 185 2.80 -11.61 19.75
CA ALA A 185 3.19 -12.92 20.24
C ALA A 185 1.99 -13.85 20.46
N THR A 186 0.90 -13.33 21.05
CA THR A 186 -0.32 -14.09 21.27
C THR A 186 -0.95 -14.53 19.94
N GLN A 187 -0.99 -13.67 18.95
CA GLN A 187 -1.56 -14.00 17.64
C GLN A 187 -0.71 -15.01 16.88
N LEU A 188 0.62 -14.90 16.95
CA LEU A 188 1.53 -15.88 16.34
C LEU A 188 1.45 -17.24 16.99
N GLN A 189 1.19 -17.34 18.30
CA GLN A 189 0.94 -18.60 18.97
C GLN A 189 -0.38 -19.26 18.52
N ALA A 190 -1.41 -18.45 18.28
CA ALA A 190 -2.71 -18.91 17.80
C ALA A 190 -2.67 -19.29 16.30
N HIS A 191 -1.89 -18.59 15.49
CA HIS A 191 -1.82 -18.72 14.03
C HIS A 191 -0.36 -18.81 13.54
N PRO A 192 0.41 -19.86 13.89
CA PRO A 192 1.83 -19.96 13.60
C PRO A 192 2.16 -20.00 12.08
N ASP A 193 1.22 -20.51 11.28
CA ASP A 193 1.35 -20.64 9.82
C ASP A 193 0.70 -19.49 9.04
N SER A 194 0.39 -18.39 9.70
CA SER A 194 -0.09 -17.19 9.01
C SER A 194 1.07 -16.42 8.38
N ALA A 195 1.19 -16.42 7.06
CA ALA A 195 2.17 -15.62 6.34
C ALA A 195 2.03 -14.13 6.66
N TYR A 196 0.79 -13.66 6.79
CA TYR A 196 0.48 -12.28 7.15
C TYR A 196 1.05 -11.87 8.51
N LEU A 197 0.91 -12.71 9.54
CA LEU A 197 1.47 -12.45 10.88
C LEU A 197 2.99 -12.62 10.92
N GLN A 198 3.55 -13.57 10.16
CA GLN A 198 5.00 -13.73 10.04
C GLN A 198 5.63 -12.49 9.36
N HIS A 199 5.00 -11.96 8.33
CA HIS A 199 5.41 -10.70 7.71
C HIS A 199 5.28 -9.53 8.70
N ALA A 200 4.14 -9.42 9.41
CA ALA A 200 3.94 -8.39 10.44
C ALA A 200 5.02 -8.45 11.54
N LEU A 201 5.42 -9.66 11.98
CA LEU A 201 6.54 -9.85 12.90
C LEU A 201 7.85 -9.30 12.33
N GLY A 202 8.16 -9.65 11.09
CA GLY A 202 9.37 -9.15 10.41
C GLY A 202 9.40 -7.63 10.36
N MET A 203 8.30 -7.00 9.94
CA MET A 203 8.20 -5.54 9.85
C MET A 203 8.25 -4.87 11.22
N TRP A 204 7.61 -5.46 12.25
CA TRP A 204 7.68 -4.97 13.62
C TRP A 204 9.13 -5.01 14.17
N LEU A 205 9.86 -6.11 13.94
CA LEU A 205 11.27 -6.26 14.34
C LEU A 205 12.17 -5.28 13.61
N LEU A 206 11.95 -5.02 12.31
CA LEU A 206 12.68 -3.98 11.55
C LEU A 206 12.46 -2.60 12.16
N HIS A 207 11.22 -2.25 12.50
CA HIS A 207 10.89 -0.98 13.11
C HIS A 207 11.60 -0.76 14.45
N HIS A 208 11.81 -1.85 15.22
CA HIS A 208 12.51 -1.83 16.50
C HIS A 208 14.02 -2.11 16.40
N GLY A 209 14.59 -2.14 15.19
CA GLY A 209 16.03 -2.29 14.97
C GLY A 209 16.56 -3.73 15.07
N GLU A 210 15.69 -4.71 15.26
CA GLU A 210 16.02 -6.14 15.41
C GLU A 210 16.17 -6.84 14.04
N ARG A 211 17.06 -6.31 13.20
CA ARG A 211 17.19 -6.69 11.77
C ARG A 211 17.46 -8.18 11.55
N ALA A 212 18.32 -8.79 12.34
CA ALA A 212 18.67 -10.21 12.18
C ALA A 212 17.46 -11.13 12.45
N TYR A 213 16.66 -10.80 13.47
CA TYR A 213 15.44 -11.54 13.78
C TYR A 213 14.31 -11.25 12.78
N ALA A 214 14.28 -10.06 12.22
CA ALA A 214 13.31 -9.68 11.19
C ALA A 214 13.39 -10.61 9.96
N LEU A 215 14.60 -11.01 9.54
CA LEU A 215 14.79 -11.95 8.42
C LEU A 215 14.10 -13.29 8.64
N LEU A 216 14.02 -13.78 9.89
CA LEU A 216 13.34 -15.04 10.20
C LEU A 216 11.84 -14.93 9.89
N GLY A 217 11.18 -13.86 10.35
CA GLY A 217 9.76 -13.62 10.07
C GLY A 217 9.47 -13.41 8.59
N LEU A 218 10.27 -12.57 7.92
CA LEU A 218 10.10 -12.29 6.49
C LEU A 218 10.37 -13.53 5.63
N SER A 219 11.39 -14.33 5.94
CA SER A 219 11.66 -15.59 5.25
C SER A 219 10.53 -16.59 5.43
N LYS A 220 9.97 -16.68 6.65
CA LYS A 220 8.83 -17.57 6.92
C LYS A 220 7.57 -17.13 6.17
N ALA A 221 7.32 -15.82 6.06
CA ALA A 221 6.21 -15.30 5.27
C ALA A 221 6.34 -15.67 3.79
N VAL A 222 7.54 -15.54 3.21
CA VAL A 222 7.83 -15.94 1.82
C VAL A 222 7.72 -17.47 1.63
N GLU A 223 8.13 -18.27 2.62
CA GLU A 223 7.97 -19.73 2.58
C GLU A 223 6.51 -20.14 2.53
N LEU A 224 5.65 -19.49 3.34
CA LEU A 224 4.22 -19.77 3.43
C LEU A 224 3.43 -19.27 2.21
N GLU A 225 3.81 -18.12 1.66
CA GLU A 225 3.19 -17.52 0.47
C GLU A 225 4.26 -17.16 -0.58
N PRO A 226 4.82 -18.13 -1.32
CA PRO A 226 5.95 -17.92 -2.22
C PRO A 226 5.61 -17.04 -3.45
N ASP A 227 4.35 -16.88 -3.79
CA ASP A 227 3.87 -16.04 -4.90
C ASP A 227 3.60 -14.59 -4.49
N ASN A 228 3.67 -14.27 -3.19
CA ASN A 228 3.47 -12.94 -2.68
C ASN A 228 4.71 -12.07 -2.96
N GLN A 229 4.59 -11.22 -3.98
CA GLN A 229 5.71 -10.39 -4.43
C GLN A 229 6.10 -9.31 -3.41
N ASP A 230 5.16 -8.83 -2.60
CA ASP A 230 5.44 -7.80 -1.60
C ASP A 230 6.26 -8.37 -0.43
N TYR A 231 5.91 -9.56 0.08
CA TYR A 231 6.70 -10.23 1.12
C TYR A 231 8.14 -10.50 0.64
N ARG A 232 8.28 -10.96 -0.60
CA ARG A 232 9.58 -11.25 -1.18
C ARG A 232 10.40 -9.98 -1.45
N TYR A 233 9.73 -8.89 -1.82
CA TYR A 233 10.37 -7.59 -1.99
C TYR A 233 10.91 -7.05 -0.65
N ASP A 234 10.11 -7.12 0.42
CA ASP A 234 10.51 -6.67 1.75
C ASP A 234 11.67 -7.54 2.31
N LEU A 235 11.64 -8.85 2.04
CA LEU A 235 12.76 -9.73 2.35
C LEU A 235 14.03 -9.33 1.59
N ALA A 236 13.93 -9.03 0.29
CA ALA A 236 15.07 -8.62 -0.53
C ALA A 236 15.71 -7.32 -0.02
N THR A 237 14.91 -6.30 0.28
CA THR A 237 15.42 -5.03 0.81
C THR A 237 16.07 -5.21 2.18
N THR A 238 15.47 -6.04 3.04
CA THR A 238 16.03 -6.34 4.37
C THR A 238 17.35 -7.11 4.28
N LEU A 239 17.48 -8.06 3.36
CA LEU A 239 18.75 -8.77 3.10
C LEU A 239 19.84 -7.81 2.63
N HIS A 240 19.52 -6.91 1.69
CA HIS A 240 20.43 -5.89 1.22
C HIS A 240 20.91 -4.99 2.38
N ASP A 241 20.03 -4.54 3.24
CA ASP A 241 20.36 -3.70 4.41
C ASP A 241 21.23 -4.40 5.45
N GLN A 242 21.44 -5.70 5.29
CA GLN A 242 22.33 -6.52 6.12
C GLN A 242 23.56 -7.03 5.36
N ASP A 243 23.89 -6.38 4.25
CA ASP A 243 25.03 -6.71 3.38
C ASP A 243 24.94 -8.11 2.70
N GLU A 244 23.72 -8.70 2.69
CA GLU A 244 23.46 -10.01 2.05
C GLU A 244 23.02 -9.81 0.58
N LEU A 245 23.86 -9.11 -0.19
CA LEU A 245 23.53 -8.61 -1.52
C LEU A 245 23.14 -9.72 -2.52
N GLU A 246 23.86 -10.84 -2.55
CA GLU A 246 23.54 -11.97 -3.45
C GLU A 246 22.19 -12.61 -3.09
N ALA A 247 21.88 -12.72 -1.81
CA ALA A 247 20.59 -13.25 -1.35
C ALA A 247 19.46 -12.30 -1.72
N ALA A 248 19.66 -10.99 -1.58
CA ALA A 248 18.71 -9.96 -2.00
C ALA A 248 18.43 -10.04 -3.52
N GLN A 249 19.46 -10.16 -4.33
CA GLN A 249 19.36 -10.33 -5.80
C GLN A 249 18.51 -11.56 -6.14
N ARG A 250 18.77 -12.71 -5.53
CA ARG A 250 17.98 -13.94 -5.75
C ARG A 250 16.49 -13.74 -5.46
N GLN A 251 16.13 -13.01 -4.39
CA GLN A 251 14.71 -12.74 -4.10
C GLN A 251 14.06 -11.88 -5.19
N LEU A 252 14.77 -10.88 -5.71
CA LEU A 252 14.26 -10.03 -6.79
C LEU A 252 14.15 -10.79 -8.13
N GLU A 253 15.08 -11.67 -8.42
CA GLU A 253 15.04 -12.56 -9.59
C GLU A 253 13.82 -13.48 -9.56
N GLU A 254 13.51 -14.06 -8.41
CA GLU A 254 12.30 -14.85 -8.19
C GLU A 254 11.01 -14.04 -8.42
N ILE A 255 10.97 -12.77 -7.96
CA ILE A 255 9.83 -11.89 -8.27
C ILE A 255 9.67 -11.72 -9.78
N ILE A 256 10.77 -11.44 -10.50
CA ILE A 256 10.74 -11.18 -11.94
C ILE A 256 10.36 -12.44 -12.72
N GLN A 257 10.82 -13.60 -12.27
CA GLN A 257 10.48 -14.88 -12.90
C GLN A 257 8.97 -15.18 -12.79
N ARG A 258 8.38 -14.94 -11.63
CA ARG A 258 6.95 -15.18 -11.37
C ARG A 258 6.05 -14.05 -11.88
N HIS A 259 6.54 -12.84 -11.81
CA HIS A 259 5.84 -11.60 -12.17
C HIS A 259 6.68 -10.73 -13.11
N PRO A 260 6.81 -11.10 -14.42
CA PRO A 260 7.70 -10.41 -15.36
C PRO A 260 7.37 -8.92 -15.56
N ALA A 261 6.14 -8.49 -15.28
CA ALA A 261 5.72 -7.10 -15.34
C ALA A 261 6.20 -6.25 -14.16
N ASN A 262 6.67 -6.86 -13.05
CA ASN A 262 7.08 -6.11 -11.87
C ASN A 262 8.33 -5.25 -12.13
N ARG A 263 8.09 -3.99 -12.49
CA ARG A 263 9.17 -3.04 -12.76
C ARG A 263 9.92 -2.64 -11.50
N LYS A 264 9.23 -2.51 -10.35
CA LYS A 264 9.86 -2.12 -9.08
C LYS A 264 10.99 -3.08 -8.73
N ALA A 265 10.73 -4.39 -8.83
CA ALA A 265 11.75 -5.42 -8.61
C ALA A 265 12.88 -5.37 -9.66
N ARG A 266 12.55 -5.17 -10.96
CA ARG A 266 13.58 -5.05 -12.00
C ARG A 266 14.52 -3.87 -11.79
N VAL A 267 13.99 -2.70 -11.47
CA VAL A 267 14.81 -1.50 -11.22
C VAL A 267 15.72 -1.72 -10.02
N LEU A 268 15.18 -2.30 -8.94
CA LEU A 268 15.97 -2.56 -7.75
C LEU A 268 17.07 -3.61 -8.02
N LEU A 269 16.76 -4.68 -8.76
CA LEU A 269 17.75 -5.70 -9.13
C LEU A 269 18.89 -5.11 -9.97
N VAL A 270 18.58 -4.25 -10.95
CA VAL A 270 19.60 -3.56 -11.76
C VAL A 270 20.51 -2.69 -10.87
N ASN A 271 19.96 -2.02 -9.86
CA ASN A 271 20.75 -1.24 -8.92
C ASN A 271 21.68 -2.14 -8.10
N TYR A 272 21.20 -3.28 -7.61
CA TYR A 272 22.00 -4.23 -6.85
C TYR A 272 23.09 -4.90 -7.71
N TRP A 273 22.82 -5.16 -8.99
CA TRP A 273 23.86 -5.64 -9.92
C TRP A 273 24.95 -4.61 -10.19
N LYS A 274 24.60 -3.32 -10.31
CA LYS A 274 25.60 -2.24 -10.41
C LYS A 274 26.45 -2.14 -9.15
N GLU A 275 25.85 -2.25 -7.99
CA GLU A 275 26.54 -2.22 -6.72
C GLU A 275 27.52 -3.40 -6.55
N SER A 276 27.16 -4.60 -7.01
CA SER A 276 28.01 -5.77 -7.00
C SER A 276 29.02 -5.85 -8.17
N GLY A 277 29.03 -4.87 -9.07
CA GLY A 277 29.93 -4.85 -10.22
C GLY A 277 29.58 -5.87 -11.31
N GLN A 278 28.34 -6.32 -11.39
CA GLN A 278 27.83 -7.25 -12.41
C GLN A 278 27.30 -6.53 -13.67
N LEU A 279 27.24 -5.20 -13.65
CA LEU A 279 26.86 -4.33 -14.77
C LEU A 279 27.90 -3.23 -14.96
#